data_3cd2dd5f7dde6a901d21289a40f0ee48
#
_entry.id   3cd2dd5f7dde6a901d21289a40f0ee48
#
_cell.length_a   1.000
_cell.length_b   1.000
_cell.length_c   1.000
_cell.angle_alpha   90.00
_cell.angle_beta   90.00
_cell.angle_gamma   90.00
#
_symmetry.space_group_name_H-M   'P 1'
#
loop_
_entity.id
_entity.type
_entity.pdbx_description
1 polymer ?
#
loop_
_entity_poly.entity_id
_entity_poly.type
_entity_poly.pdbx_seq_one_letter_code
_entity_poly.pdbx_strand_id
1 'polypeptide(L)'
;MIYTDMTKKAIKLIYEKHKNQYDKAGMPYVLHPLHVAEQMSDEYRATVGLLHDIVEDTDMTFEQLSNLGFPNEVIDALKLLTHKSSYYHFLQ
;
A
#
# COMPACT_ATOMS: atom_id res chain seq x y z
N MET A 1 4.18 0.26 14.53
CA MET A 1 4.13 1.25 13.41
C MET A 1 4.19 2.66 13.97
N ILE A 2 4.92 3.55 13.29
CA ILE A 2 4.99 4.96 13.66
C ILE A 2 3.81 5.71 13.03
N TYR A 3 3.08 6.49 13.82
CA TYR A 3 1.95 7.28 13.33
C TYR A 3 2.39 8.71 13.06
N THR A 4 2.71 9.01 11.80
CA THR A 4 3.05 10.35 11.33
C THR A 4 1.93 10.85 10.42
N ASP A 5 2.01 12.09 9.97
CA ASP A 5 1.03 12.61 9.00
C ASP A 5 1.01 11.75 7.73
N MET A 6 2.17 11.28 7.28
CA MET A 6 2.27 10.42 6.10
C MET A 6 1.60 9.07 6.31
N THR A 7 1.92 8.36 7.41
CA THR A 7 1.32 7.05 7.69
C THR A 7 -0.17 7.16 7.96
N LYS A 8 -0.61 8.21 8.66
CA LYS A 8 -2.04 8.44 8.90
C LYS A 8 -2.81 8.66 7.60
N LYS A 9 -2.23 9.43 6.68
CA LYS A 9 -2.82 9.63 5.34
C LYS A 9 -2.94 8.30 4.60
N ALA A 10 -1.89 7.50 4.63
CA ALA A 10 -1.88 6.19 3.97
C ALA A 10 -2.93 5.25 4.59
N ILE A 11 -3.06 5.23 5.92
CA ILE A 11 -4.05 4.40 6.60
C ILE A 11 -5.47 4.77 6.15
N LYS A 12 -5.79 6.06 6.14
CA LYS A 12 -7.11 6.52 5.70
C LYS A 12 -7.37 6.11 4.25
N LEU A 13 -6.35 6.22 3.40
CA LEU A 13 -6.49 5.88 2.00
C LEU A 13 -6.74 4.39 1.79
N ILE A 14 -6.01 3.51 2.47
CA ILE A 14 -6.22 2.06 2.31
C ILE A 14 -7.57 1.61 2.84
N TYR A 15 -8.08 2.21 3.92
CA TYR A 15 -9.42 1.90 4.40
C TYR A 15 -10.47 2.26 3.36
N GLU A 16 -10.30 3.39 2.71
CA GLU A 16 -11.24 3.82 1.66
C GLU A 16 -11.16 2.93 0.43
N LYS A 17 -9.94 2.67 -0.05
CA LYS A 17 -9.74 1.99 -1.34
C LYS A 17 -9.92 0.47 -1.26
N HIS A 18 -9.60 -0.14 -0.12
CA HIS A 18 -9.78 -1.59 0.07
C HIS A 18 -11.09 -1.97 0.74
N LYS A 19 -11.97 -1.00 1.00
CA LYS A 19 -13.29 -1.33 1.56
C LYS A 19 -14.01 -2.24 0.55
N ASN A 20 -14.76 -3.19 1.01
CA ASN A 20 -15.46 -4.18 0.17
C ASN A 20 -14.53 -5.23 -0.45
N GLN A 21 -13.25 -5.25 -0.08
CA GLN A 21 -12.33 -6.33 -0.45
C GLN A 21 -12.13 -7.24 0.73
N TYR A 22 -12.12 -8.55 0.47
CA TYR A 22 -12.01 -9.58 1.51
C TYR A 22 -10.98 -10.62 1.10
N ASP A 23 -10.31 -11.22 2.10
CA ASP A 23 -9.40 -12.32 1.83
C ASP A 23 -10.16 -13.64 1.69
N LYS A 24 -9.44 -14.74 1.48
CA LYS A 24 -10.04 -16.06 1.29
C LYS A 24 -10.79 -16.55 2.53
N ALA A 25 -10.45 -16.05 3.71
CA ALA A 25 -11.11 -16.39 4.97
C ALA A 25 -12.32 -15.49 5.25
N GLY A 26 -12.62 -14.53 4.38
CA GLY A 26 -13.74 -13.61 4.56
C GLY A 26 -13.42 -12.39 5.43
N MET A 27 -12.15 -12.18 5.79
CA MET A 27 -11.74 -11.04 6.59
C MET A 27 -11.47 -9.82 5.71
N PRO A 28 -11.70 -8.59 6.21
CA PRO A 28 -11.41 -7.38 5.44
C PRO A 28 -9.96 -7.36 4.95
N TYR A 29 -9.78 -7.13 3.65
CA TYR A 29 -8.46 -7.14 3.04
C TYR A 29 -7.51 -6.11 3.64
N VAL A 30 -8.04 -4.98 4.12
CA VAL A 30 -7.25 -3.89 4.70
C VAL A 30 -6.37 -4.36 5.87
N LEU A 31 -6.74 -5.45 6.54
CA LEU A 31 -5.94 -6.00 7.64
C LEU A 31 -4.55 -6.44 7.17
N HIS A 32 -4.41 -6.89 5.92
CA HIS A 32 -3.14 -7.35 5.38
C HIS A 32 -2.10 -6.23 5.27
N PRO A 33 -2.34 -5.10 4.57
CA PRO A 33 -1.36 -4.02 4.55
C PRO A 33 -1.08 -3.42 5.93
N LEU A 34 -2.08 -3.37 6.81
CA LEU A 34 -1.87 -2.93 8.20
C LEU A 34 -0.89 -3.84 8.92
N HIS A 35 -1.07 -5.14 8.79
CA HIS A 35 -0.19 -6.14 9.44
C HIS A 35 1.25 -6.02 8.92
N VAL A 36 1.42 -5.86 7.62
CA VAL A 36 2.75 -5.66 7.02
C VAL A 36 3.41 -4.40 7.59
N ALA A 37 2.67 -3.30 7.63
CA ALA A 37 3.19 -2.02 8.11
C ALA A 37 3.56 -2.03 9.59
N GLU A 38 2.84 -2.79 10.40
CA GLU A 38 3.13 -2.91 11.84
C GLU A 38 4.53 -3.44 12.13
N GLN A 39 5.10 -4.20 11.20
CA GLN A 39 6.44 -4.77 11.34
C GLN A 39 7.54 -3.80 10.93
N MET A 40 7.19 -2.64 10.38
CA MET A 40 8.15 -1.66 9.89
C MET A 40 8.48 -0.65 10.98
N SER A 41 9.77 -0.29 11.07
CA SER A 41 10.27 0.58 12.15
C SER A 41 10.35 2.05 11.77
N ASP A 42 10.30 2.39 10.48
CA ASP A 42 10.38 3.78 10.05
C ASP A 42 9.18 4.18 9.21
N GLU A 43 9.01 5.50 9.06
CA GLU A 43 7.87 6.11 8.40
C GLU A 43 7.75 5.71 6.93
N TYR A 44 8.88 5.70 6.21
CA TYR A 44 8.86 5.41 4.77
C TYR A 44 8.50 3.95 4.51
N ARG A 45 9.13 3.03 5.24
CA ARG A 45 8.83 1.60 5.09
C ARG A 45 7.41 1.27 5.50
N ALA A 46 6.93 1.88 6.59
CA ALA A 46 5.55 1.69 7.02
C ALA A 46 4.58 2.16 5.95
N THR A 47 4.83 3.33 5.37
CA THR A 47 3.98 3.88 4.30
C THR A 47 4.00 2.98 3.06
N VAL A 48 5.17 2.50 2.65
CA VAL A 48 5.27 1.55 1.53
C VAL A 48 4.50 0.27 1.83
N GLY A 49 4.63 -0.26 3.06
CA GLY A 49 3.88 -1.44 3.48
C GLY A 49 2.37 -1.24 3.42
N LEU A 50 1.90 -0.06 3.86
CA LEU A 50 0.47 0.27 3.80
C LEU A 50 -0.04 0.34 2.35
N LEU A 51 0.75 0.89 1.43
CA LEU A 51 0.32 1.17 0.08
C LEU A 51 0.70 0.10 -0.96
N HIS A 52 1.41 -0.97 -0.55
CA HIS A 52 2.06 -1.88 -1.49
C HIS A 52 1.10 -2.54 -2.49
N ASP A 53 -0.14 -2.78 -2.11
CA ASP A 53 -1.11 -3.43 -3.00
C ASP A 53 -2.14 -2.46 -3.60
N ILE A 54 -2.06 -1.17 -3.25
CA ILE A 54 -3.15 -0.25 -3.60
C ILE A 54 -3.27 -0.01 -5.11
N VAL A 55 -2.15 0.02 -5.82
CA VAL A 55 -2.16 0.26 -7.27
C VAL A 55 -2.62 -0.98 -8.02
N GLU A 56 -2.23 -2.19 -7.56
CA GLU A 56 -2.62 -3.44 -8.22
C GLU A 56 -4.08 -3.81 -7.96
N ASP A 57 -4.55 -3.59 -6.74
CA ASP A 57 -5.83 -4.12 -6.28
C ASP A 57 -6.97 -3.09 -6.26
N THR A 58 -6.68 -1.84 -6.61
CA THR A 58 -7.70 -0.77 -6.66
C THR A 58 -7.49 0.07 -7.93
N ASP A 59 -8.32 1.10 -8.09
CA ASP A 59 -8.21 2.05 -9.19
C ASP A 59 -7.17 3.16 -8.97
N MET A 60 -6.45 3.12 -7.85
CA MET A 60 -5.45 4.14 -7.51
C MET A 60 -4.22 4.04 -8.41
N THR A 61 -3.76 5.18 -8.92
CA THR A 61 -2.57 5.27 -9.79
C THR A 61 -1.40 5.89 -9.04
N PHE A 62 -0.18 5.69 -9.54
CA PHE A 62 1.01 6.34 -8.98
C PHE A 62 0.92 7.86 -9.07
N GLU A 63 0.35 8.38 -10.16
CA GLU A 63 0.13 9.82 -10.32
C GLU A 63 -0.78 10.37 -9.23
N GLN A 64 -1.87 9.65 -8.94
CA GLN A 64 -2.79 10.05 -7.87
C GLN A 64 -2.11 10.04 -6.52
N LEU A 65 -1.28 9.03 -6.23
CA LEU A 65 -0.52 8.96 -4.98
C LEU A 65 0.44 10.14 -4.87
N SER A 66 1.11 10.50 -5.96
CA SER A 66 2.00 11.67 -5.99
C SER A 66 1.22 12.95 -5.72
N ASN A 67 0.05 13.10 -6.33
CA ASN A 67 -0.81 14.27 -6.14
C ASN A 67 -1.36 14.37 -4.71
N LEU A 68 -1.49 13.26 -4.02
CA LEU A 68 -1.90 13.24 -2.61
C LEU A 68 -0.76 13.64 -1.66
N GLY A 69 0.45 13.83 -2.18
CA GLY A 69 1.58 14.31 -1.41
C GLY A 69 2.53 13.24 -0.90
N PHE A 70 2.39 12.00 -1.34
CA PHE A 70 3.37 10.97 -0.97
C PHE A 70 4.71 11.24 -1.65
N PRO A 71 5.84 11.13 -0.91
CA PRO A 71 7.15 11.50 -1.46
C PRO A 71 7.61 10.56 -2.59
N ASN A 72 8.51 11.06 -3.43
CA ASN A 72 9.05 10.28 -4.55
C ASN A 72 9.70 8.98 -4.11
N GLU A 73 10.36 8.96 -2.96
CA GLU A 73 10.98 7.75 -2.41
C GLU A 73 9.95 6.64 -2.18
N VAL A 74 8.78 7.00 -1.68
CA VAL A 74 7.68 6.06 -1.48
C VAL A 74 7.14 5.59 -2.83
N ILE A 75 6.88 6.52 -3.74
CA ILE A 75 6.35 6.20 -5.07
C ILE A 75 7.30 5.27 -5.84
N ASP A 76 8.60 5.57 -5.80
CA ASP A 76 9.61 4.76 -6.50
C ASP A 76 9.69 3.35 -5.93
N ALA A 77 9.62 3.22 -4.60
CA ALA A 77 9.60 1.90 -3.96
C ALA A 77 8.35 1.10 -4.34
N LEU A 78 7.20 1.76 -4.39
CA LEU A 78 5.95 1.12 -4.81
C LEU A 78 6.01 0.64 -6.26
N LYS A 79 6.61 1.44 -7.15
CA LYS A 79 6.79 1.05 -8.55
C LYS A 79 7.64 -0.22 -8.68
N LEU A 80 8.72 -0.31 -7.90
CA LEU A 80 9.57 -1.49 -7.89
C LEU A 80 8.81 -2.74 -7.43
N LEU A 81 8.04 -2.62 -6.36
CA LEU A 81 7.27 -3.75 -5.83
C LEU A 81 6.18 -4.20 -6.79
N THR A 82 5.46 -3.26 -7.39
CA THR A 82 4.41 -3.56 -8.35
C THR A 82 4.98 -4.25 -9.58
N HIS A 83 6.11 -3.77 -10.07
CA HIS A 83 6.79 -4.36 -11.23
C HIS A 83 7.23 -5.80 -10.93
N LYS A 84 7.80 -6.05 -9.75
CA LYS A 84 8.21 -7.41 -9.35
C LYS A 84 7.02 -8.33 -9.22
N SER A 85 5.93 -7.88 -8.63
CA SER A 85 4.70 -8.64 -8.50
C SER A 85 4.16 -9.06 -9.86
N SER A 86 4.10 -8.13 -10.81
CA SER A 86 3.66 -8.40 -12.18
C SER A 86 4.55 -9.43 -12.85
N TYR A 87 5.87 -9.33 -12.66
CA TYR A 87 6.83 -10.29 -13.20
C TYR A 87 6.59 -11.71 -12.69
N TYR A 88 6.42 -11.85 -11.37
CA TYR A 88 6.16 -13.16 -10.77
C TYR A 88 4.83 -13.75 -11.22
N HIS A 89 3.81 -12.94 -11.36
CA HIS A 89 2.52 -13.38 -11.89
C HIS A 89 2.65 -13.90 -13.31
N PHE A 90 3.44 -13.22 -14.12
CA PHE A 90 3.66 -13.62 -15.51
C PHE A 90 4.35 -14.98 -15.60
N LEU A 91 5.25 -15.30 -14.67
CA LEU A 91 5.99 -16.56 -14.67
C LEU A 91 5.16 -17.76 -14.16
N GLN A 92 4.06 -17.50 -13.49
CA GLN A 92 3.17 -18.53 -12.97
C GLN A 92 2.06 -18.85 -13.95
#